data_9f2df6f9c9a7f669f0bd474064cf68b8
#
_entry.id   9f2df6f9c9a7f669f0bd474064cf68b8
#
_cell.length_a   1.000
_cell.length_b   1.000
_cell.length_c   1.000
_cell.angle_alpha   90.00
_cell.angle_beta   90.00
_cell.angle_gamma   90.00
#
_symmetry.space_group_name_H-M   'P 1'
#
loop_
_entity.id
_entity.type
_entity.pdbx_description
1 polymer ?
#
loop_
_entity_poly.entity_id
_entity_poly.type
_entity_poly.pdbx_seq_one_letter_code
_entity_poly.pdbx_strand_id
1 'polypeptide(L)'
;MVIPTLKGIRITIRPLHQADIDKRLRWKPYPNPLYKHYNRGEMSVEEKDKWYEDRTTNPNMLYLAIDNNQGELLGFLNIFDIDPENRKASFGIYLGYEYTNKGYGTEAINILIHYYFEKMKFRELYLGVAALNHRAIHCYQKCGFEYVGTTYNKHDPRSDLDIFGDERFIDIRKYFKQEGDNILVRFEEMKITKEMWLTSKDNLCE
;
A
#
# COMPACT_ATOMS: atom_id res chain seq x y z
N MET A 1 -17.79 8.27 1.09
CA MET A 1 -17.96 7.27 0.00
C MET A 1 -17.88 5.88 0.62
N VAL A 2 -18.70 4.91 0.17
CA VAL A 2 -18.64 3.52 0.68
C VAL A 2 -18.32 2.61 -0.50
N ILE A 3 -17.27 1.79 -0.38
CA ILE A 3 -16.94 0.76 -1.36
C ILE A 3 -17.64 -0.53 -0.96
N PRO A 4 -18.37 -1.19 -1.86
CA PRO A 4 -18.96 -2.51 -1.58
C PRO A 4 -17.84 -3.56 -1.47
N THR A 5 -18.20 -4.73 -1.00
CA THR A 5 -17.31 -5.88 -1.03
C THR A 5 -16.99 -6.27 -2.47
N LEU A 6 -15.70 -6.29 -2.82
CA LEU A 6 -15.20 -6.65 -4.15
C LEU A 6 -14.62 -8.07 -4.07
N LYS A 7 -15.07 -8.95 -4.96
CA LYS A 7 -14.64 -10.36 -5.00
C LYS A 7 -13.66 -10.59 -6.13
N GLY A 8 -12.53 -11.21 -5.82
CA GLY A 8 -11.57 -11.76 -6.76
C GLY A 8 -11.66 -13.29 -6.85
N ILE A 9 -10.63 -13.91 -7.41
CA ILE A 9 -10.54 -15.38 -7.53
C ILE A 9 -10.14 -15.99 -6.18
N ARG A 10 -9.14 -15.41 -5.51
CA ARG A 10 -8.55 -15.92 -4.26
C ARG A 10 -8.76 -15.00 -3.07
N ILE A 11 -9.20 -13.77 -3.32
CA ILE A 11 -9.32 -12.74 -2.29
C ILE A 11 -10.64 -12.00 -2.37
N THR A 12 -10.98 -11.36 -1.26
CA THR A 12 -12.09 -10.41 -1.13
C THR A 12 -11.56 -9.12 -0.53
N ILE A 13 -11.90 -7.97 -1.13
CA ILE A 13 -11.64 -6.64 -0.57
C ILE A 13 -12.95 -6.14 0.02
N ARG A 14 -12.94 -5.74 1.28
CA ARG A 14 -14.14 -5.34 2.02
C ARG A 14 -13.89 -4.12 2.92
N PRO A 15 -14.94 -3.44 3.37
CA PRO A 15 -14.79 -2.44 4.43
C PRO A 15 -14.04 -2.99 5.66
N LEU A 16 -13.33 -2.10 6.34
CA LEU A 16 -12.61 -2.42 7.57
C LEU A 16 -13.59 -2.77 8.70
N HIS A 17 -13.26 -3.76 9.50
CA HIS A 17 -13.95 -4.09 10.75
C HIS A 17 -13.02 -3.86 11.95
N GLN A 18 -13.59 -3.49 13.10
CA GLN A 18 -12.79 -3.24 14.31
C GLN A 18 -11.92 -4.44 14.71
N ALA A 19 -12.45 -5.67 14.57
CA ALA A 19 -11.72 -6.90 14.86
C ALA A 19 -10.53 -7.18 13.94
N ASP A 20 -10.35 -6.43 12.85
CA ASP A 20 -9.25 -6.65 11.92
C ASP A 20 -7.90 -6.24 12.52
N ILE A 21 -7.89 -5.33 13.51
CA ILE A 21 -6.66 -5.00 14.22
C ILE A 21 -6.13 -6.18 15.03
N ASP A 22 -7.01 -6.96 15.66
CA ASP A 22 -6.61 -8.15 16.42
C ASP A 22 -6.03 -9.24 15.51
N LYS A 23 -6.59 -9.39 14.30
CA LYS A 23 -6.04 -10.30 13.28
C LYS A 23 -4.67 -9.83 12.82
N ARG A 24 -4.50 -8.52 12.58
CA ARG A 24 -3.23 -7.91 12.19
C ARG A 24 -2.12 -8.12 13.24
N LEU A 25 -2.45 -8.00 14.52
CA LEU A 25 -1.47 -8.16 15.61
C LEU A 25 -0.93 -9.59 15.71
N ARG A 26 -1.55 -10.56 15.03
CA ARG A 26 -1.09 -11.97 14.96
C ARG A 26 -0.18 -12.25 13.77
N TRP A 27 0.02 -11.28 12.87
CA TRP A 27 0.91 -11.47 11.72
C TRP A 27 2.35 -11.66 12.14
N LYS A 28 3.06 -12.49 11.39
CA LYS A 28 4.50 -12.64 11.56
C LYS A 28 5.20 -11.31 11.28
N PRO A 29 6.17 -10.92 12.11
CA PRO A 29 6.91 -9.69 11.89
C PRO A 29 7.74 -9.80 10.60
N TYR A 30 7.89 -8.67 9.91
CA TYR A 30 8.86 -8.55 8.82
C TYR A 30 10.27 -8.74 9.39
N PRO A 31 11.05 -9.70 8.90
CA PRO A 31 12.39 -9.97 9.41
C PRO A 31 13.41 -8.92 8.97
N ASN A 32 13.20 -8.29 7.81
CA ASN A 32 14.08 -7.24 7.31
C ASN A 32 13.84 -5.94 8.12
N PRO A 33 14.88 -5.39 8.77
CA PRO A 33 14.75 -4.20 9.61
C PRO A 33 14.25 -2.97 8.86
N LEU A 34 14.49 -2.87 7.55
CA LEU A 34 13.98 -1.78 6.70
C LEU A 34 12.45 -1.74 6.63
N TYR A 35 11.79 -2.84 6.95
CA TYR A 35 10.33 -2.94 7.00
C TYR A 35 9.77 -3.03 8.42
N LYS A 36 10.60 -2.76 9.45
CA LYS A 36 10.19 -2.82 10.87
C LYS A 36 8.97 -1.93 11.16
N HIS A 37 8.80 -0.83 10.43
CA HIS A 37 7.65 0.06 10.57
C HIS A 37 6.30 -0.60 10.23
N TYR A 38 6.29 -1.72 9.51
CA TYR A 38 5.08 -2.52 9.30
C TYR A 38 4.75 -3.43 10.49
N ASN A 39 5.72 -3.71 11.35
CA ASN A 39 5.49 -4.51 12.54
C ASN A 39 4.73 -3.69 13.59
N ARG A 40 3.79 -4.32 14.25
CA ARG A 40 3.04 -3.73 15.36
C ARG A 40 3.23 -4.58 16.60
N GLY A 41 3.52 -3.91 17.71
CA GLY A 41 3.51 -4.51 19.04
C GLY A 41 2.08 -4.64 19.58
N GLU A 42 1.99 -5.04 20.83
CA GLU A 42 0.73 -5.05 21.58
C GLU A 42 0.09 -3.64 21.59
N MET A 43 -1.21 -3.61 21.62
CA MET A 43 -2.00 -2.37 21.66
C MET A 43 -3.04 -2.49 22.76
N SER A 44 -3.25 -1.40 23.52
CA SER A 44 -4.37 -1.29 24.44
C SER A 44 -5.73 -1.26 23.71
N VAL A 45 -6.81 -1.40 24.45
CA VAL A 45 -8.17 -1.31 23.87
C VAL A 45 -8.37 0.08 23.23
N GLU A 46 -7.98 1.14 23.94
CA GLU A 46 -8.12 2.52 23.51
C GLU A 46 -7.29 2.79 22.24
N GLU A 47 -6.09 2.21 22.12
CA GLU A 47 -5.26 2.33 20.92
C GLU A 47 -5.88 1.61 19.72
N LYS A 48 -6.53 0.45 19.93
CA LYS A 48 -7.24 -0.27 18.89
C LYS A 48 -8.48 0.49 18.40
N ASP A 49 -9.27 1.04 19.34
CA ASP A 49 -10.43 1.84 19.03
C ASP A 49 -10.04 3.08 18.24
N LYS A 50 -9.01 3.80 18.69
CA LYS A 50 -8.47 4.95 17.98
C LYS A 50 -7.93 4.56 16.59
N TRP A 51 -7.24 3.43 16.48
CA TRP A 51 -6.75 2.94 15.18
C TRP A 51 -7.87 2.71 14.18
N TYR A 52 -9.00 2.17 14.64
CA TYR A 52 -10.18 1.94 13.82
C TYR A 52 -10.89 3.25 13.46
N GLU A 53 -11.11 4.11 14.44
CA GLU A 53 -11.75 5.41 14.27
C GLU A 53 -11.01 6.28 13.25
N ASP A 54 -9.70 6.47 13.43
CA ASP A 54 -8.84 7.27 12.53
C ASP A 54 -8.96 6.83 11.06
N ARG A 55 -9.32 5.57 10.80
CA ARG A 55 -9.41 4.98 9.45
C ARG A 55 -10.81 4.93 8.87
N THR A 56 -11.82 5.06 9.70
CA THR A 56 -13.21 4.93 9.27
C THR A 56 -13.97 6.25 9.28
N THR A 57 -13.49 7.24 10.01
CA THR A 57 -14.13 8.55 10.12
C THR A 57 -13.56 9.62 9.20
N ASN A 58 -12.37 9.41 8.63
CA ASN A 58 -11.76 10.36 7.72
C ASN A 58 -12.48 10.35 6.35
N PRO A 59 -13.18 11.44 5.96
CA PRO A 59 -13.94 11.48 4.72
C PRO A 59 -13.08 11.43 3.45
N ASN A 60 -11.78 11.78 3.57
CA ASN A 60 -10.82 11.81 2.46
C ASN A 60 -10.00 10.51 2.36
N MET A 61 -10.40 9.49 3.10
CA MET A 61 -9.72 8.19 3.09
C MET A 61 -10.74 7.05 3.08
N LEU A 62 -10.47 6.04 2.28
CA LEU A 62 -11.16 4.75 2.31
C LEU A 62 -10.15 3.70 2.76
N TYR A 63 -10.46 3.00 3.82
CA TYR A 63 -9.59 1.95 4.35
C TYR A 63 -10.29 0.60 4.27
N LEU A 64 -9.67 -0.38 3.61
CA LEU A 64 -10.25 -1.65 3.24
C LEU A 64 -9.38 -2.80 3.72
N ALA A 65 -10.01 -3.89 4.08
CA ALA A 65 -9.35 -5.14 4.42
C ALA A 65 -9.32 -6.09 3.20
N ILE A 66 -8.27 -6.89 3.12
CA ILE A 66 -8.09 -7.93 2.10
C ILE A 66 -8.12 -9.27 2.81
N ASP A 67 -9.13 -10.08 2.55
CA ASP A 67 -9.24 -11.44 3.07
C ASP A 67 -8.99 -12.47 1.96
N ASN A 68 -8.56 -13.68 2.33
CA ASN A 68 -8.60 -14.83 1.43
C ASN A 68 -10.00 -15.49 1.45
N ASN A 69 -10.18 -16.53 0.64
CA ASN A 69 -11.45 -17.27 0.54
C ASN A 69 -11.83 -18.03 1.84
N GLN A 70 -10.91 -18.16 2.80
CA GLN A 70 -11.15 -18.74 4.13
C GLN A 70 -11.51 -17.67 5.18
N GLY A 71 -11.57 -16.37 4.80
CA GLY A 71 -11.84 -15.27 5.70
C GLY A 71 -10.64 -14.86 6.57
N GLU A 72 -9.43 -15.31 6.19
CA GLU A 72 -8.20 -14.90 6.84
C GLU A 72 -7.75 -13.56 6.31
N LEU A 73 -7.44 -12.62 7.20
CA LEU A 73 -6.96 -11.28 6.86
C LEU A 73 -5.54 -11.34 6.33
N LEU A 74 -5.36 -11.00 5.06
CA LEU A 74 -4.07 -10.98 4.38
C LEU A 74 -3.38 -9.62 4.42
N GLY A 75 -4.17 -8.54 4.44
CA GLY A 75 -3.63 -7.18 4.30
C GLY A 75 -4.69 -6.11 4.35
N PHE A 76 -4.23 -4.91 4.03
CA PHE A 76 -5.08 -3.72 3.93
C PHE A 76 -4.73 -2.93 2.67
N LEU A 77 -5.73 -2.22 2.19
CA LEU A 77 -5.65 -1.29 1.09
C LEU A 77 -6.33 0.00 1.50
N ASN A 78 -5.76 1.13 1.14
CA ASN A 78 -6.38 2.42 1.38
C ASN A 78 -6.32 3.29 0.12
N ILE A 79 -7.37 4.09 -0.08
CA ILE A 79 -7.40 5.17 -1.07
C ILE A 79 -7.43 6.46 -0.26
N PHE A 80 -6.59 7.41 -0.59
CA PHE A 80 -6.42 8.67 0.13
C PHE A 80 -6.13 9.81 -0.84
N ASP A 81 -6.07 11.05 -0.35
CA ASP A 81 -5.95 12.24 -1.21
C ASP A 81 -7.01 12.26 -2.32
N ILE A 82 -8.23 11.89 -1.93
CA ILE A 82 -9.34 11.75 -2.87
C ILE A 82 -9.76 13.13 -3.35
N ASP A 83 -9.59 13.38 -4.65
CA ASP A 83 -9.98 14.59 -5.35
C ASP A 83 -11.05 14.26 -6.41
N PRO A 84 -12.33 14.35 -6.06
CA PRO A 84 -13.42 14.01 -6.98
C PRO A 84 -13.55 14.98 -8.16
N GLU A 85 -13.17 16.26 -7.98
CA GLU A 85 -13.25 17.28 -9.02
C GLU A 85 -12.29 16.96 -10.16
N ASN A 86 -11.04 16.63 -9.84
CA ASN A 86 -10.03 16.22 -10.80
C ASN A 86 -10.05 14.71 -11.10
N ARG A 87 -10.92 13.95 -10.44
CA ARG A 87 -11.08 12.49 -10.58
C ARG A 87 -9.77 11.73 -10.39
N LYS A 88 -9.04 12.07 -9.35
CA LYS A 88 -7.75 11.45 -8.99
C LYS A 88 -7.70 11.11 -7.50
N ALA A 89 -6.87 10.16 -7.15
CA ALA A 89 -6.57 9.80 -5.76
C ALA A 89 -5.21 9.11 -5.70
N SER A 90 -4.71 8.94 -4.49
CA SER A 90 -3.57 8.08 -4.18
C SER A 90 -4.04 6.78 -3.55
N PHE A 91 -3.24 5.71 -3.62
CA PHE A 91 -3.54 4.49 -2.89
C PHE A 91 -2.29 3.89 -2.25
N GLY A 92 -2.52 3.08 -1.22
CA GLY A 92 -1.51 2.27 -0.57
C GLY A 92 -2.01 0.87 -0.31
N ILE A 93 -1.09 -0.09 -0.32
CA ILE A 93 -1.38 -1.49 0.02
C ILE A 93 -0.24 -2.07 0.86
N TYR A 94 -0.58 -2.84 1.88
CA TYR A 94 0.39 -3.67 2.57
C TYR A 94 -0.23 -5.00 3.00
N LEU A 95 0.58 -6.05 2.99
CA LEU A 95 0.19 -7.40 3.35
C LEU A 95 0.98 -7.83 4.60
N GLY A 96 0.47 -8.78 5.36
CA GLY A 96 1.28 -9.48 6.34
C GLY A 96 2.47 -10.17 5.66
N TYR A 97 3.61 -10.27 6.37
CA TYR A 97 4.85 -10.81 5.80
C TYR A 97 4.63 -12.19 5.17
N GLU A 98 3.90 -13.07 5.86
CA GLU A 98 3.59 -14.43 5.43
C GLU A 98 2.74 -14.54 4.16
N TYR A 99 2.10 -13.44 3.75
CA TYR A 99 1.23 -13.38 2.55
C TYR A 99 1.92 -12.68 1.37
N THR A 100 3.14 -12.21 1.57
CA THR A 100 3.91 -11.58 0.47
C THR A 100 4.40 -12.63 -0.54
N ASN A 101 4.71 -12.21 -1.77
CA ASN A 101 5.22 -13.05 -2.87
C ASN A 101 4.29 -14.20 -3.32
N LYS A 102 3.00 -14.15 -2.96
CA LYS A 102 1.99 -15.15 -3.33
C LYS A 102 1.00 -14.66 -4.40
N GLY A 103 1.23 -13.46 -4.94
CA GLY A 103 0.38 -12.85 -5.96
C GLY A 103 -0.85 -12.13 -5.42
N TYR A 104 -1.12 -12.18 -4.13
CA TYR A 104 -2.31 -11.52 -3.53
C TYR A 104 -2.30 -10.00 -3.74
N GLY A 105 -1.13 -9.36 -3.65
CA GLY A 105 -1.01 -7.92 -3.89
C GLY A 105 -1.40 -7.54 -5.31
N THR A 106 -0.91 -8.25 -6.32
CA THR A 106 -1.25 -8.03 -7.73
C THR A 106 -2.74 -8.21 -7.97
N GLU A 107 -3.33 -9.27 -7.40
CA GLU A 107 -4.77 -9.53 -7.53
C GLU A 107 -5.60 -8.40 -6.90
N ALA A 108 -5.22 -7.95 -5.68
CA ALA A 108 -5.92 -6.87 -4.99
C ALA A 108 -5.85 -5.55 -5.75
N ILE A 109 -4.68 -5.20 -6.29
CA ILE A 109 -4.49 -3.99 -7.08
C ILE A 109 -5.32 -4.03 -8.35
N ASN A 110 -5.37 -5.14 -9.09
CA ASN A 110 -6.16 -5.27 -10.31
C ASN A 110 -7.67 -5.15 -10.04
N ILE A 111 -8.16 -5.74 -8.94
CA ILE A 111 -9.56 -5.60 -8.52
C ILE A 111 -9.87 -4.13 -8.20
N LEU A 112 -8.98 -3.47 -7.44
CA LEU A 112 -9.13 -2.06 -7.13
C LEU A 112 -9.18 -1.19 -8.39
N ILE A 113 -8.20 -1.33 -9.29
CA ILE A 113 -8.08 -0.54 -10.54
C ILE A 113 -9.36 -0.68 -11.36
N HIS A 114 -9.87 -1.91 -11.51
CA HIS A 114 -11.11 -2.16 -12.23
C HIS A 114 -12.28 -1.40 -11.60
N TYR A 115 -12.46 -1.51 -10.28
CA TYR A 115 -13.53 -0.82 -9.57
C TYR A 115 -13.35 0.72 -9.63
N TYR A 116 -12.13 1.19 -9.45
CA TYR A 116 -11.78 2.60 -9.45
C TYR A 116 -12.12 3.29 -10.79
N PHE A 117 -11.72 2.69 -11.91
CA PHE A 117 -11.98 3.27 -13.22
C PHE A 117 -13.40 3.02 -13.74
N GLU A 118 -13.99 1.84 -13.47
CA GLU A 118 -15.30 1.48 -14.02
C GLU A 118 -16.48 1.94 -13.16
N LYS A 119 -16.35 1.90 -11.84
CA LYS A 119 -17.46 2.21 -10.92
C LYS A 119 -17.34 3.59 -10.31
N MET A 120 -16.17 3.94 -9.78
CA MET A 120 -15.95 5.27 -9.21
C MET A 120 -15.78 6.35 -10.29
N LYS A 121 -15.47 5.97 -11.56
CA LYS A 121 -15.31 6.88 -12.70
C LYS A 121 -14.16 7.89 -12.55
N PHE A 122 -13.18 7.56 -11.77
CA PHE A 122 -11.95 8.32 -11.66
C PHE A 122 -11.08 8.17 -12.92
N ARG A 123 -10.05 9.00 -13.05
CA ARG A 123 -9.19 9.03 -14.25
C ARG A 123 -7.74 8.68 -13.97
N GLU A 124 -7.22 9.04 -12.81
CA GLU A 124 -5.83 8.86 -12.45
C GLU A 124 -5.70 8.28 -11.04
N LEU A 125 -4.83 7.30 -10.87
CA LEU A 125 -4.50 6.70 -9.59
C LEU A 125 -2.99 6.75 -9.38
N TYR A 126 -2.58 7.30 -8.24
CA TYR A 126 -1.20 7.53 -7.87
C TYR A 126 -0.76 6.64 -6.72
N LEU A 127 0.53 6.42 -6.61
CA LEU A 127 1.17 5.83 -5.45
C LEU A 127 2.60 6.33 -5.30
N GLY A 128 3.11 6.33 -4.05
CA GLY A 128 4.53 6.47 -3.75
C GLY A 128 5.06 5.17 -3.14
N VAL A 129 6.20 4.72 -3.59
CA VAL A 129 6.85 3.50 -3.08
C VAL A 129 8.33 3.75 -2.79
N ALA A 130 8.82 3.30 -1.63
CA ALA A 130 10.23 3.42 -1.30
C ALA A 130 11.09 2.76 -2.40
N ALA A 131 12.06 3.49 -2.96
CA ALA A 131 12.88 3.06 -4.10
C ALA A 131 13.64 1.75 -3.84
N LEU A 132 13.89 1.42 -2.57
CA LEU A 132 14.49 0.15 -2.15
C LEU A 132 13.51 -1.04 -2.17
N ASN A 133 12.20 -0.80 -2.31
CA ASN A 133 11.18 -1.85 -2.33
C ASN A 133 10.91 -2.36 -3.76
N HIS A 134 11.94 -2.95 -4.38
CA HIS A 134 11.90 -3.45 -5.75
C HIS A 134 10.75 -4.43 -6.00
N ARG A 135 10.40 -5.24 -4.99
CA ARG A 135 9.26 -6.16 -5.07
C ARG A 135 7.95 -5.43 -5.32
N ALA A 136 7.68 -4.36 -4.57
CA ALA A 136 6.46 -3.58 -4.72
C ALA A 136 6.45 -2.82 -6.05
N ILE A 137 7.59 -2.20 -6.42
CA ILE A 137 7.74 -1.51 -7.72
C ILE A 137 7.41 -2.46 -8.86
N HIS A 138 7.98 -3.67 -8.88
CA HIS A 138 7.70 -4.66 -9.90
C HIS A 138 6.22 -5.11 -9.91
N CYS A 139 5.60 -5.22 -8.73
CA CYS A 139 4.17 -5.52 -8.62
C CYS A 139 3.32 -4.41 -9.26
N TYR A 140 3.62 -3.15 -8.99
CA TYR A 140 2.90 -2.01 -9.55
C TYR A 140 3.09 -1.90 -11.07
N GLN A 141 4.31 -2.10 -11.56
CA GLN A 141 4.58 -2.15 -13.00
C GLN A 141 3.77 -3.24 -13.71
N LYS A 142 3.67 -4.44 -13.13
CA LYS A 142 2.80 -5.52 -13.64
C LYS A 142 1.32 -5.15 -13.67
N CYS A 143 0.89 -4.25 -12.80
CA CYS A 143 -0.48 -3.75 -12.78
C CYS A 143 -0.68 -2.53 -13.70
N GLY A 144 0.33 -2.13 -14.48
CA GLY A 144 0.25 -1.06 -15.46
C GLY A 144 0.60 0.33 -14.93
N PHE A 145 1.16 0.45 -13.72
CA PHE A 145 1.68 1.73 -13.24
C PHE A 145 3.00 2.08 -13.89
N GLU A 146 3.13 3.35 -14.27
CA GLU A 146 4.35 3.92 -14.82
C GLU A 146 4.97 4.93 -13.85
N TYR A 147 6.28 5.03 -13.88
CA TYR A 147 7.06 6.00 -13.11
C TYR A 147 6.79 7.42 -13.62
N VAL A 148 6.57 8.35 -12.70
CA VAL A 148 6.31 9.77 -13.02
C VAL A 148 7.19 10.75 -12.28
N GLY A 149 7.95 10.30 -11.28
CA GLY A 149 8.85 11.20 -10.55
C GLY A 149 9.42 10.57 -9.28
N THR A 150 10.19 11.37 -8.58
CA THR A 150 10.84 10.97 -7.32
C THR A 150 10.55 12.01 -6.24
N THR A 151 10.25 11.54 -5.04
CA THR A 151 10.16 12.37 -3.83
C THR A 151 11.07 11.83 -2.73
N TYR A 152 11.24 12.61 -1.67
CA TYR A 152 12.01 12.21 -0.50
C TYR A 152 11.15 12.41 0.75
N ASN A 153 10.92 11.32 1.49
CA ASN A 153 10.13 11.33 2.71
C ASN A 153 11.01 11.04 3.93
N LYS A 154 10.65 11.56 5.08
CA LYS A 154 11.36 11.24 6.32
C LYS A 154 11.35 9.73 6.54
N HIS A 155 12.53 9.18 6.81
CA HIS A 155 12.67 7.80 7.25
C HIS A 155 12.01 7.63 8.62
N ASP A 156 11.28 6.54 8.82
CA ASP A 156 10.58 6.30 10.06
C ASP A 156 11.59 6.11 11.23
N PRO A 157 11.57 6.98 12.23
CA PRO A 157 12.53 6.92 13.34
C PRO A 157 12.40 5.63 14.19
N ARG A 158 11.28 4.90 14.07
CA ARG A 158 11.09 3.60 14.75
C ARG A 158 11.99 2.51 14.21
N SER A 159 12.65 2.74 13.08
CA SER A 159 13.57 1.74 12.51
C SER A 159 14.88 1.62 13.30
N ASP A 160 15.30 2.65 14.03
CA ASP A 160 16.57 2.70 14.79
C ASP A 160 17.79 2.24 13.97
N LEU A 161 17.79 2.50 12.65
CA LEU A 161 18.84 2.03 11.75
C LEU A 161 19.86 3.11 11.49
N ASP A 162 21.12 2.81 11.74
CA ASP A 162 22.25 3.61 11.32
C ASP A 162 22.56 3.32 9.83
N ILE A 163 21.79 3.93 8.95
CA ILE A 163 21.90 3.70 7.49
C ILE A 163 23.29 4.05 6.97
N PHE A 164 23.92 5.08 7.51
CA PHE A 164 25.18 5.59 7.01
C PHE A 164 26.41 5.00 7.70
N GLY A 165 26.30 4.59 8.97
CA GLY A 165 27.41 4.01 9.72
C GLY A 165 27.52 2.48 9.61
N ASP A 166 26.39 1.78 9.43
CA ASP A 166 26.38 0.31 9.38
C ASP A 166 26.68 -0.22 7.97
N GLU A 167 27.75 -0.99 7.82
CA GLU A 167 28.19 -1.57 6.54
C GLU A 167 27.14 -2.47 5.88
N ARG A 168 26.22 -3.06 6.63
CA ARG A 168 25.12 -3.88 6.11
C ARG A 168 24.21 -3.11 5.14
N PHE A 169 24.22 -1.79 5.21
CA PHE A 169 23.34 -0.93 4.38
C PHE A 169 24.07 -0.24 3.22
N ILE A 170 25.33 -0.57 2.95
CA ILE A 170 26.15 0.11 1.94
C ILE A 170 25.46 0.15 0.56
N ASP A 171 24.85 -0.95 0.13
CA ASP A 171 24.22 -1.06 -1.20
C ASP A 171 22.93 -0.23 -1.33
N ILE A 172 22.28 0.09 -0.21
CA ILE A 172 21.03 0.82 -0.20
C ILE A 172 21.19 2.29 0.18
N ARG A 173 22.37 2.73 0.65
CA ARG A 173 22.62 4.15 0.99
C ARG A 173 22.26 5.10 -0.13
N LYS A 174 22.39 4.69 -1.40
CA LYS A 174 21.99 5.46 -2.59
C LYS A 174 20.51 5.87 -2.62
N TYR A 175 19.66 5.22 -1.82
CA TYR A 175 18.25 5.55 -1.69
C TYR A 175 17.95 6.50 -0.52
N PHE A 176 18.98 6.90 0.21
CA PHE A 176 18.85 7.76 1.38
C PHE A 176 19.67 9.04 1.21
N LYS A 177 19.25 10.09 1.85
CA LYS A 177 20.04 11.31 2.04
C LYS A 177 19.85 11.85 3.45
N GLN A 178 20.84 12.55 3.95
CA GLN A 178 20.78 13.24 5.23
C GLN A 178 20.54 14.73 4.99
N GLU A 179 19.55 15.30 5.68
CA GLU A 179 19.28 16.74 5.70
C GLU A 179 19.17 17.19 7.16
N GLY A 180 20.22 17.79 7.69
CA GLY A 180 20.36 18.10 9.12
C GLY A 180 20.28 16.80 9.95
N ASP A 181 19.37 16.76 10.91
CA ASP A 181 19.16 15.60 11.78
C ASP A 181 18.18 14.56 11.16
N ASN A 182 17.65 14.82 9.96
CA ASN A 182 16.69 13.93 9.33
C ASN A 182 17.36 13.02 8.30
N ILE A 183 17.05 11.74 8.36
CA ILE A 183 17.33 10.80 7.27
C ILE A 183 16.09 10.77 6.38
N LEU A 184 16.29 11.00 5.10
CA LEU A 184 15.23 10.95 4.09
C LEU A 184 15.43 9.73 3.22
N VAL A 185 14.36 9.04 2.89
CA VAL A 185 14.35 7.91 1.96
C VAL A 185 13.68 8.31 0.65
N ARG A 186 14.28 7.92 -0.47
CA ARG A 186 13.77 8.15 -1.81
C ARG A 186 12.54 7.29 -2.07
N PHE A 187 11.50 7.93 -2.60
CA PHE A 187 10.29 7.28 -3.11
C PHE A 187 10.20 7.45 -4.61
N GLU A 188 9.80 6.40 -5.29
CA GLU A 188 9.36 6.44 -6.68
C GLU A 188 7.87 6.75 -6.70
N GLU A 189 7.51 7.84 -7.39
CA GLU A 189 6.12 8.19 -7.64
C GLU A 189 5.66 7.51 -8.92
N MET A 190 4.55 6.81 -8.84
CA MET A 190 4.00 6.07 -9.96
C MET A 190 2.53 6.40 -10.18
N LYS A 191 2.07 6.28 -11.43
CA LYS A 191 0.71 6.58 -11.83
C LYS A 191 0.19 5.54 -12.82
N ILE A 192 -1.12 5.29 -12.78
CA ILE A 192 -1.88 4.67 -13.86
C ILE A 192 -3.06 5.55 -14.22
N THR A 193 -3.31 5.74 -15.52
CA THR A 193 -4.50 6.42 -16.00
C THR A 193 -5.55 5.45 -16.52
N LYS A 194 -6.78 5.92 -16.65
CA LYS A 194 -7.85 5.11 -17.25
C LYS A 194 -7.52 4.69 -18.68
N GLU A 195 -6.92 5.58 -19.45
CA GLU A 195 -6.49 5.33 -20.83
C GLU A 195 -5.43 4.23 -20.90
N MET A 196 -4.38 4.31 -20.08
CA MET A 196 -3.34 3.27 -19.98
C MET A 196 -3.94 1.91 -19.64
N TRP A 197 -4.85 1.88 -18.67
CA TRP A 197 -5.53 0.66 -18.25
C TRP A 197 -6.42 0.06 -19.35
N LEU A 198 -7.14 0.86 -20.13
CA LEU A 198 -7.94 0.38 -21.26
C LEU A 198 -7.05 -0.22 -22.35
N THR A 199 -5.98 0.46 -22.75
CA THR A 199 -5.02 -0.03 -23.74
C THR A 199 -4.39 -1.37 -23.32
N SER A 200 -4.07 -1.53 -22.03
CA SER A 200 -3.51 -2.80 -21.53
C SER A 200 -4.49 -3.97 -21.62
N LYS A 201 -5.81 -3.72 -21.54
CA LYS A 201 -6.84 -4.75 -21.69
C LYS A 201 -7.01 -5.19 -23.15
N ASP A 202 -6.96 -4.26 -24.07
CA ASP A 202 -7.12 -4.56 -25.50
C ASP A 202 -5.99 -5.47 -25.99
N ASN A 203 -4.75 -5.24 -25.51
CA ASN A 203 -3.57 -6.06 -25.82
C ASN A 203 -3.60 -7.47 -25.20
N LEU A 204 -4.48 -7.76 -24.25
CA LEU A 204 -4.65 -9.10 -23.66
C LEU A 204 -5.75 -9.93 -24.34
N CYS A 205 -6.51 -9.32 -25.26
CA CYS A 205 -7.58 -9.97 -26.02
C CYS A 205 -7.15 -10.36 -27.47
N GLU A 206 -5.92 -10.04 -27.86
CA GLU A 206 -5.26 -10.51 -29.09
C GLU A 206 -4.31 -11.71 -28.77
#